data_1cdc8bc1525f014de52df0f51d683e8b
#
_entry.id   1cdc8bc1525f014de52df0f51d683e8b
#
_cell.length_a   1.000
_cell.length_b   1.000
_cell.length_c   1.000
_cell.angle_alpha   90.00
_cell.angle_beta   90.00
_cell.angle_gamma   90.00
#
_symmetry.space_group_name_H-M   'P 1'
#
loop_
_entity.id
_entity.type
_entity.pdbx_description
1 polymer ?
#
loop_
_entity_poly.entity_id
_entity_poly.type
_entity_poly.pdbx_seq_one_letter_code
_entity_poly.pdbx_strand_id
1 'polypeptide(L)'
;AIWIEEVIRRLYQKQFDIVITKLPVESIQSVGPFRFQFLKTFFVPGCQQSLEEIKEQSSQVNDDIVRIAKKYQVSVVEQPGSWYGLDAIHVRRSCLEDFWHRVVECWPVHERDSHKHPETSRWSTWQEWSRLGAASAEVRSLAGVMLFTPQPAFQLADTTRVFLY
;
A
#
# COMPACT_ATOMS: atom_id res chain seq x y z
N ALA A 1 4.97 -12.90 -10.21
CA ALA A 1 6.20 -12.40 -9.57
C ALA A 1 7.14 -11.63 -10.51
N ILE A 2 7.22 -11.95 -11.81
CA ILE A 2 8.13 -11.32 -12.78
C ILE A 2 8.00 -9.78 -12.78
N TRP A 3 6.77 -9.24 -12.77
CA TRP A 3 6.54 -7.80 -12.74
C TRP A 3 7.00 -7.12 -11.45
N ILE A 4 6.83 -7.78 -10.31
CA ILE A 4 7.28 -7.27 -9.01
C ILE A 4 8.80 -7.16 -9.01
N GLU A 5 9.49 -8.19 -9.47
CA GLU A 5 10.95 -8.21 -9.54
C GLU A 5 11.48 -7.13 -10.49
N GLU A 6 10.85 -6.93 -11.64
CA GLU A 6 11.25 -5.90 -12.61
C GLU A 6 11.11 -4.48 -12.03
N VAL A 7 10.01 -4.20 -11.31
CA VAL A 7 9.81 -2.90 -10.63
C VAL A 7 10.89 -2.68 -9.59
N ILE A 8 11.12 -3.66 -8.71
CA ILE A 8 12.14 -3.56 -7.67
C ILE A 8 13.54 -3.39 -8.28
N ARG A 9 13.87 -4.15 -9.34
CA ARG A 9 15.15 -4.01 -10.05
C ARG A 9 15.36 -2.59 -10.58
N ARG A 10 14.33 -1.98 -11.19
CA ARG A 10 14.41 -0.60 -11.70
C ARG A 10 14.60 0.43 -10.61
N LEU A 11 13.88 0.29 -9.49
CA LEU A 11 14.01 1.18 -8.34
C LEU A 11 15.37 1.02 -7.67
N TYR A 12 15.83 -0.22 -7.49
CA TYR A 12 17.15 -0.52 -6.95
C TYR A 12 18.30 0.07 -7.78
N GLN A 13 18.21 -0.01 -9.11
CA GLN A 13 19.20 0.61 -10.02
C GLN A 13 19.27 2.13 -9.88
N LYS A 14 18.18 2.76 -9.46
CA LYS A 14 18.11 4.20 -9.20
C LYS A 14 18.46 4.57 -7.76
N GLN A 15 18.91 3.61 -6.96
CA GLN A 15 19.29 3.79 -5.56
C GLN A 15 18.16 4.33 -4.67
N PHE A 16 16.90 3.97 -4.98
CA PHE A 16 15.78 4.28 -4.10
C PHE A 16 15.77 3.35 -2.89
N ASP A 17 15.39 3.90 -1.74
CA ASP A 17 15.01 3.11 -0.58
C ASP A 17 13.66 2.45 -0.85
N ILE A 18 13.61 1.14 -0.66
CA ILE A 18 12.43 0.34 -1.02
C ILE A 18 11.94 -0.40 0.21
N VAL A 19 10.66 -0.24 0.50
CA VAL A 19 9.93 -1.08 1.45
C VAL A 19 8.81 -1.77 0.69
N ILE A 20 8.70 -3.08 0.85
CA ILE A 20 7.64 -3.88 0.23
C ILE A 20 6.76 -4.50 1.30
N THR A 21 5.44 -4.46 1.09
CA THR A 21 4.49 -5.14 1.97
C THR A 21 4.14 -6.51 1.41
N LYS A 22 4.01 -7.51 2.27
CA LYS A 22 3.45 -8.81 1.89
C LYS A 22 1.94 -8.68 1.58
N LEU A 23 1.40 -9.64 0.87
CA LEU A 23 -0.04 -9.81 0.80
C LEU A 23 -0.56 -10.31 2.17
N PRO A 24 -1.77 -9.94 2.58
CA PRO A 24 -2.37 -10.39 3.84
C PRO A 24 -2.92 -11.82 3.72
N VAL A 25 -2.03 -12.78 3.50
CA VAL A 25 -2.40 -14.19 3.25
C VAL A 25 -3.27 -14.75 4.36
N GLU A 26 -2.99 -14.42 5.62
CA GLU A 26 -3.81 -14.85 6.77
C GLU A 26 -5.27 -14.39 6.61
N SER A 27 -5.49 -13.13 6.23
CA SER A 27 -6.82 -12.60 5.95
C SER A 27 -7.46 -13.28 4.74
N ILE A 28 -6.71 -13.47 3.65
CA ILE A 28 -7.19 -14.14 2.43
C ILE A 28 -7.57 -15.59 2.74
N GLN A 29 -6.78 -16.33 3.50
CA GLN A 29 -7.07 -17.71 3.93
C GLN A 29 -8.35 -17.82 4.76
N SER A 30 -8.69 -16.77 5.53
CA SER A 30 -9.91 -16.72 6.34
C SER A 30 -11.19 -16.49 5.53
N VAL A 31 -11.08 -16.18 4.23
CA VAL A 31 -12.26 -15.95 3.37
C VAL A 31 -13.01 -17.26 3.14
N GLY A 32 -14.28 -17.28 3.53
CA GLY A 32 -15.18 -18.39 3.25
C GLY A 32 -15.87 -18.29 1.88
N PRO A 33 -16.49 -19.39 1.39
CA PRO A 33 -17.10 -19.45 0.04
C PRO A 33 -18.16 -18.37 -0.19
N PHE A 34 -19.04 -18.13 0.78
CA PHE A 34 -20.09 -17.10 0.67
C PHE A 34 -19.52 -15.69 0.50
N ARG A 35 -18.54 -15.35 1.35
CA ARG A 35 -17.85 -14.06 1.29
C ARG A 35 -17.11 -13.90 -0.03
N PHE A 36 -16.44 -14.95 -0.49
CA PHE A 36 -15.78 -14.95 -1.79
C PHE A 36 -16.76 -14.71 -2.95
N GLN A 37 -17.87 -15.43 -2.96
CA GLN A 37 -18.88 -15.26 -4.01
C GLN A 37 -19.47 -13.85 -4.03
N PHE A 38 -19.72 -13.27 -2.85
CA PHE A 38 -20.17 -11.88 -2.75
C PHE A 38 -19.12 -10.91 -3.33
N LEU A 39 -17.86 -11.01 -2.90
CA LEU A 39 -16.79 -10.15 -3.39
C LEU A 39 -16.57 -10.29 -4.88
N LYS A 40 -16.57 -11.53 -5.39
CA LYS A 40 -16.44 -11.85 -6.81
C LYS A 40 -17.54 -11.19 -7.63
N THR A 41 -18.79 -11.31 -7.20
CA THR A 41 -19.95 -10.78 -7.95
C THR A 41 -19.93 -9.26 -8.02
N PHE A 42 -19.60 -8.57 -6.92
CA PHE A 42 -19.71 -7.12 -6.85
C PHE A 42 -18.45 -6.37 -7.29
N PHE A 43 -17.28 -6.92 -7.05
CA PHE A 43 -16.02 -6.20 -7.30
C PHE A 43 -15.27 -6.71 -8.53
N VAL A 44 -15.37 -8.01 -8.84
CA VAL A 44 -14.61 -8.63 -9.95
C VAL A 44 -15.48 -9.63 -10.70
N PRO A 45 -16.58 -9.19 -11.32
CA PRO A 45 -17.56 -10.11 -11.96
C PRO A 45 -16.97 -10.96 -13.09
N GLY A 46 -15.85 -10.52 -13.70
CA GLY A 46 -15.13 -11.27 -14.73
C GLY A 46 -14.10 -12.28 -14.21
N CYS A 47 -13.88 -12.36 -12.88
CA CYS A 47 -12.91 -13.29 -12.32
C CYS A 47 -13.36 -14.74 -12.52
N GLN A 48 -12.53 -15.56 -13.17
CA GLN A 48 -12.81 -16.98 -13.39
C GLN A 48 -12.12 -17.88 -12.36
N GLN A 49 -11.23 -17.35 -11.55
CA GLN A 49 -10.50 -18.11 -10.54
C GLN A 49 -11.42 -18.61 -9.43
N SER A 50 -11.09 -19.76 -8.88
CA SER A 50 -11.70 -20.32 -7.67
C SER A 50 -11.09 -19.67 -6.41
N LEU A 51 -11.75 -19.86 -5.26
CA LEU A 51 -11.23 -19.41 -3.98
C LEU A 51 -9.91 -20.11 -3.62
N GLU A 52 -9.82 -21.39 -3.90
CA GLU A 52 -8.65 -22.23 -3.64
C GLU A 52 -7.44 -21.74 -4.45
N GLU A 53 -7.64 -21.49 -5.73
CA GLU A 53 -6.60 -20.94 -6.62
C GLU A 53 -6.08 -19.59 -6.12
N ILE A 54 -6.97 -18.69 -5.68
CA ILE A 54 -6.57 -17.39 -5.14
C ILE A 54 -5.78 -17.55 -3.84
N LYS A 55 -6.20 -18.45 -2.95
CA LYS A 55 -5.48 -18.75 -1.70
C LYS A 55 -4.08 -19.28 -1.97
N GLU A 56 -3.95 -20.24 -2.88
CA GLU A 56 -2.66 -20.80 -3.27
C GLU A 56 -1.76 -19.75 -3.92
N GLN A 57 -2.28 -19.03 -4.91
CA GLN A 57 -1.52 -17.99 -5.61
C GLN A 57 -1.06 -16.87 -4.68
N SER A 58 -1.88 -16.45 -3.70
CA SER A 58 -1.49 -15.44 -2.72
C SER A 58 -0.32 -15.87 -1.87
N SER A 59 -0.26 -17.15 -1.48
CA SER A 59 0.88 -17.72 -0.77
C SER A 59 2.14 -17.75 -1.63
N GLN A 60 2.03 -18.23 -2.86
CA GLN A 60 3.14 -18.26 -3.82
C GLN A 60 3.70 -16.85 -4.10
N VAL A 61 2.83 -15.85 -4.23
CA VAL A 61 3.27 -14.46 -4.43
C VAL A 61 4.04 -13.95 -3.22
N ASN A 62 3.62 -14.29 -1.99
CA ASN A 62 4.37 -13.91 -0.79
C ASN A 62 5.76 -14.56 -0.73
N ASP A 63 5.87 -15.84 -1.09
CA ASP A 63 7.17 -16.51 -1.17
C ASP A 63 8.09 -15.83 -2.19
N ASP A 64 7.54 -15.46 -3.33
CA ASP A 64 8.26 -14.69 -4.34
C ASP A 64 8.68 -13.30 -3.84
N ILE A 65 7.81 -12.59 -3.14
CA ILE A 65 8.13 -11.28 -2.51
C ILE A 65 9.32 -11.44 -1.56
N VAL A 66 9.30 -12.45 -0.69
CA VAL A 66 10.40 -12.71 0.26
C VAL A 66 11.70 -13.05 -0.48
N ARG A 67 11.63 -13.87 -1.52
CA ARG A 67 12.79 -14.23 -2.33
C ARG A 67 13.39 -13.00 -3.04
N ILE A 68 12.54 -12.18 -3.65
CA ILE A 68 12.96 -10.95 -4.34
C ILE A 68 13.55 -9.95 -3.33
N ALA A 69 12.89 -9.76 -2.19
CA ALA A 69 13.36 -8.86 -1.14
C ALA A 69 14.75 -9.25 -0.63
N LYS A 70 15.01 -10.54 -0.41
CA LYS A 70 16.34 -11.05 -0.05
C LYS A 70 17.37 -10.78 -1.13
N LYS A 71 17.02 -10.97 -2.41
CA LYS A 71 17.92 -10.75 -3.54
C LYS A 71 18.38 -9.29 -3.65
N TYR A 72 17.48 -8.34 -3.40
CA TYR A 72 17.75 -6.91 -3.52
C TYR A 72 17.99 -6.21 -2.18
N GLN A 73 18.03 -6.96 -1.07
CA GLN A 73 18.20 -6.43 0.30
C GLN A 73 17.16 -5.36 0.65
N VAL A 74 15.92 -5.59 0.24
CA VAL A 74 14.78 -4.69 0.46
C VAL A 74 14.05 -5.06 1.75
N SER A 75 13.60 -4.07 2.51
CA SER A 75 12.80 -4.28 3.71
C SER A 75 11.42 -4.83 3.39
N VAL A 76 10.97 -5.81 4.16
CA VAL A 76 9.65 -6.44 4.00
C VAL A 76 8.80 -6.20 5.24
N VAL A 77 7.58 -5.68 5.04
CA VAL A 77 6.61 -5.47 6.10
C VAL A 77 5.58 -6.59 6.11
N GLU A 78 5.43 -7.23 7.25
CA GLU A 78 4.35 -8.16 7.54
C GLU A 78 3.19 -7.46 8.21
N GLN A 79 1.98 -7.87 7.85
CA GLN A 79 0.74 -7.24 8.31
C GLN A 79 -0.13 -8.29 9.01
N PRO A 80 -0.60 -8.01 10.24
CA PRO A 80 -1.54 -8.90 10.93
C PRO A 80 -2.85 -9.04 10.15
N GLY A 81 -3.38 -10.26 10.03
CA GLY A 81 -4.66 -10.52 9.36
C GLY A 81 -5.83 -9.76 10.00
N SER A 82 -5.72 -9.42 11.29
CA SER A 82 -6.71 -8.63 12.02
C SER A 82 -6.89 -7.19 11.52
N TRP A 83 -5.94 -6.65 10.75
CA TRP A 83 -6.06 -5.31 10.18
C TRP A 83 -6.99 -5.23 8.98
N TYR A 84 -7.40 -6.38 8.44
CA TYR A 84 -8.18 -6.45 7.22
C TYR A 84 -9.67 -6.61 7.48
N GLY A 85 -10.46 -6.04 6.58
CA GLY A 85 -11.91 -6.00 6.66
C GLY A 85 -12.60 -7.05 5.79
N LEU A 86 -13.76 -6.69 5.30
CA LEU A 86 -14.64 -7.56 4.52
C LEU A 86 -14.00 -8.06 3.22
N ASP A 87 -13.21 -7.25 2.55
CA ASP A 87 -12.57 -7.56 1.27
C ASP A 87 -11.27 -8.36 1.39
N ALA A 88 -10.77 -8.55 2.61
CA ALA A 88 -9.57 -9.31 2.95
C ALA A 88 -8.24 -8.74 2.44
N ILE A 89 -8.23 -7.64 1.66
CA ILE A 89 -7.02 -7.07 1.05
C ILE A 89 -6.80 -5.59 1.37
N HIS A 90 -7.85 -4.86 1.78
CA HIS A 90 -7.71 -3.47 2.20
C HIS A 90 -7.65 -3.33 3.72
N VAL A 91 -6.66 -2.60 4.19
CA VAL A 91 -6.51 -2.29 5.61
C VAL A 91 -7.70 -1.46 6.08
N ARG A 92 -8.29 -1.83 7.23
CA ARG A 92 -9.37 -1.04 7.85
C ARG A 92 -8.88 0.36 8.17
N ARG A 93 -9.76 1.34 8.03
CA ARG A 93 -9.44 2.74 8.36
C ARG A 93 -8.90 2.91 9.78
N SER A 94 -9.42 2.16 10.74
CA SER A 94 -8.96 2.19 12.13
C SER A 94 -7.55 1.64 12.35
N CYS A 95 -6.99 0.91 11.38
CA CYS A 95 -5.66 0.30 11.45
C CYS A 95 -4.65 0.98 10.51
N LEU A 96 -5.06 2.01 9.77
CA LEU A 96 -4.18 2.68 8.81
C LEU A 96 -2.99 3.38 9.48
N GLU A 97 -3.19 3.95 10.66
CA GLU A 97 -2.12 4.58 11.43
C GLU A 97 -1.06 3.56 11.82
N ASP A 98 -1.47 2.43 12.41
CA ASP A 98 -0.58 1.33 12.78
C ASP A 98 0.14 0.74 11.56
N PHE A 99 -0.58 0.61 10.45
CA PHE A 99 0.00 0.14 9.18
C PHE A 99 1.13 1.05 8.71
N TRP A 100 0.88 2.36 8.63
CA TRP A 100 1.89 3.30 8.18
C TRP A 100 3.04 3.44 9.16
N HIS A 101 2.78 3.41 10.46
CA HIS A 101 3.82 3.34 11.48
C HIS A 101 4.78 2.18 11.20
N ARG A 102 4.24 0.99 10.98
CA ARG A 102 5.04 -0.20 10.70
C ARG A 102 5.83 -0.10 9.40
N VAL A 103 5.26 0.49 8.35
CA VAL A 103 5.98 0.76 7.10
C VAL A 103 7.15 1.70 7.33
N VAL A 104 6.93 2.79 8.07
CA VAL A 104 7.97 3.79 8.36
C VAL A 104 9.08 3.22 9.24
N GLU A 105 8.75 2.39 10.24
CA GLU A 105 9.75 1.71 11.08
C GLU A 105 10.67 0.77 10.28
N CYS A 106 10.16 0.18 9.19
CA CYS A 106 10.97 -0.67 8.31
C CYS A 106 11.73 0.12 7.25
N TRP A 107 11.53 1.44 7.17
CA TRP A 107 12.22 2.27 6.21
C TRP A 107 13.69 2.38 6.57
N PRO A 108 14.62 2.12 5.65
CA PRO A 108 16.04 2.25 5.94
C PRO A 108 16.38 3.73 6.18
N VAL A 109 16.64 4.06 7.45
CA VAL A 109 17.14 5.40 7.81
C VAL A 109 18.61 5.45 7.40
N HIS A 110 18.90 6.02 6.25
CA HIS A 110 20.25 6.39 5.92
C HIS A 110 20.64 7.57 6.81
N GLU A 111 21.72 7.43 7.60
CA GLU A 111 22.31 8.48 8.47
C GLU A 111 22.70 9.77 7.70
N ARG A 112 22.36 9.89 6.43
CA ARG A 112 22.77 11.00 5.57
C ARG A 112 22.07 12.31 5.85
N ASP A 113 20.93 12.31 6.52
CA ASP A 113 20.18 13.52 6.81
C ASP A 113 19.80 13.64 8.29
N SER A 114 20.82 13.78 9.17
CA SER A 114 20.63 14.37 10.48
C SER A 114 20.38 15.90 10.41
N HIS A 115 19.82 16.38 9.31
CA HIS A 115 19.25 17.70 9.25
C HIS A 115 17.93 17.68 10.00
N LYS A 116 18.01 18.12 11.28
CA LYS A 116 16.95 18.66 12.13
C LYS A 116 15.58 18.62 11.45
N HIS A 117 14.84 17.52 11.64
CA HIS A 117 13.39 17.63 11.49
C HIS A 117 12.94 18.71 12.47
N PRO A 118 12.36 19.82 12.02
CA PRO A 118 11.72 20.72 12.95
C PRO A 118 10.73 19.86 13.74
N GLU A 119 10.72 20.02 15.07
CA GLU A 119 9.69 19.42 15.92
C GLU A 119 8.34 19.83 15.37
N THR A 120 7.79 19.01 14.47
CA THR A 120 6.45 19.22 13.94
C THR A 120 5.50 18.96 15.10
N SER A 121 4.88 20.01 15.59
CA SER A 121 3.91 19.90 16.65
C SER A 121 2.85 18.88 16.24
N ARG A 122 2.42 18.04 17.17
CA ARG A 122 1.40 16.99 16.98
C ARG A 122 0.14 17.52 16.25
N TRP A 123 -0.13 18.82 16.34
CA TRP A 123 -1.25 19.52 15.70
C TRP A 123 -1.03 19.77 14.20
N SER A 124 0.19 20.09 13.77
CA SER A 124 0.49 20.30 12.35
C SER A 124 0.34 18.97 11.59
N THR A 125 0.78 17.87 12.19
CA THR A 125 0.66 16.52 11.60
C THR A 125 -0.80 16.12 11.39
N TRP A 126 -1.71 16.41 12.35
CA TRP A 126 -3.12 16.07 12.21
C TRP A 126 -3.83 16.88 11.12
N GLN A 127 -3.51 18.17 11.01
CA GLN A 127 -4.01 19.02 9.93
C GLN A 127 -3.49 18.58 8.56
N GLU A 128 -2.23 18.15 8.46
CA GLU A 128 -1.65 17.62 7.23
C GLU A 128 -2.32 16.30 6.83
N TRP A 129 -2.54 15.39 7.76
CA TRP A 129 -3.26 14.13 7.51
C TRP A 129 -4.71 14.36 7.05
N SER A 130 -5.42 15.33 7.64
CA SER A 130 -6.79 15.65 7.24
C SER A 130 -6.83 16.24 5.82
N ARG A 131 -5.84 17.02 5.44
CA ARG A 131 -5.69 17.58 4.08
C ARG A 131 -5.32 16.50 3.07
N LEU A 132 -4.39 15.59 3.42
CA LEU A 132 -4.07 14.43 2.58
C LEU A 132 -5.29 13.52 2.36
N GLY A 133 -6.12 13.33 3.38
CA GLY A 133 -7.38 12.58 3.26
C GLY A 133 -8.41 13.24 2.34
N ALA A 134 -8.30 14.55 2.10
CA ALA A 134 -9.13 15.30 1.16
C ALA A 134 -8.49 15.42 -0.24
N ALA A 135 -7.21 15.05 -0.38
CA ALA A 135 -6.52 15.11 -1.66
C ALA A 135 -7.12 14.09 -2.66
N SER A 136 -7.15 14.48 -3.91
CA SER A 136 -7.79 13.70 -4.97
C SER A 136 -6.81 13.37 -6.08
N ALA A 137 -6.95 12.18 -6.67
CA ALA A 137 -6.21 11.81 -7.87
C ALA A 137 -6.47 12.80 -9.02
N GLU A 138 -5.50 12.90 -9.92
CA GLU A 138 -5.58 13.78 -11.10
C GLU A 138 -6.85 13.53 -11.91
N VAL A 139 -7.20 12.28 -12.10
CA VAL A 139 -8.39 11.88 -12.86
C VAL A 139 -9.27 10.98 -11.99
N ARG A 140 -10.54 11.32 -11.87
CA ARG A 140 -11.55 10.52 -11.18
C ARG A 140 -12.79 10.36 -12.04
N SER A 141 -13.38 9.19 -12.04
CA SER A 141 -14.71 8.98 -12.63
C SER A 141 -15.76 8.93 -11.52
N LEU A 142 -16.74 9.81 -11.61
CA LEU A 142 -17.91 9.81 -10.72
C LEU A 142 -19.18 9.76 -11.56
N ALA A 143 -19.95 8.70 -11.44
CA ALA A 143 -21.19 8.51 -12.22
C ALA A 143 -21.04 8.74 -13.73
N GLY A 144 -19.92 8.31 -14.32
CA GLY A 144 -19.61 8.47 -15.75
C GLY A 144 -19.05 9.84 -16.14
N VAL A 145 -18.90 10.77 -15.19
CA VAL A 145 -18.28 12.06 -15.43
C VAL A 145 -16.81 12.03 -15.01
N MET A 146 -15.91 12.41 -15.90
CA MET A 146 -14.48 12.54 -15.61
C MET A 146 -14.22 13.87 -14.89
N LEU A 147 -13.67 13.78 -13.68
CA LEU A 147 -13.28 14.92 -12.88
C LEU A 147 -11.76 15.05 -12.89
N PHE A 148 -11.27 16.23 -13.16
CA PHE A 148 -9.83 16.53 -13.18
C PHE A 148 -9.47 17.39 -11.96
N THR A 149 -8.41 16.99 -11.26
CA THR A 149 -7.87 17.71 -10.11
C THR A 149 -6.47 18.22 -10.46
N PRO A 150 -6.20 19.54 -10.36
CA PRO A 150 -4.86 20.08 -10.59
C PRO A 150 -3.82 19.41 -9.70
N GLN A 151 -2.65 19.16 -10.27
CA GLN A 151 -1.51 18.60 -9.53
C GLN A 151 -0.43 19.68 -9.32
N PRO A 152 0.32 19.65 -8.22
CA PRO A 152 0.29 18.66 -7.12
C PRO A 152 -1.00 18.74 -6.30
N ALA A 153 -1.54 17.58 -5.93
CA ALA A 153 -2.76 17.49 -5.12
C ALA A 153 -2.60 18.12 -3.73
N PHE A 154 -1.36 18.11 -3.22
CA PHE A 154 -1.03 18.64 -1.91
C PHE A 154 0.46 19.02 -1.81
N GLN A 155 0.78 20.01 -0.95
CA GLN A 155 2.15 20.37 -0.60
C GLN A 155 2.31 20.37 0.91
N LEU A 156 3.31 19.62 1.40
CA LEU A 156 3.65 19.52 2.82
C LEU A 156 4.35 20.79 3.32
N ALA A 157 4.45 20.94 4.63
CA ALA A 157 5.08 22.11 5.25
C ALA A 157 6.57 22.25 4.90
N ASP A 158 7.25 21.14 4.62
CA ASP A 158 8.65 21.07 4.18
C ASP A 158 8.83 21.33 2.67
N THR A 159 7.79 21.81 2.00
CA THR A 159 7.73 22.03 0.54
C THR A 159 7.65 20.77 -0.33
N THR A 160 7.63 19.57 0.22
CA THR A 160 7.42 18.34 -0.52
C THR A 160 6.08 18.37 -1.27
N ARG A 161 6.10 18.07 -2.55
CA ARG A 161 4.90 18.03 -3.41
C ARG A 161 4.38 16.61 -3.54
N VAL A 162 3.10 16.43 -3.28
CA VAL A 162 2.41 15.14 -3.40
C VAL A 162 1.57 15.13 -4.67
N PHE A 163 1.84 14.18 -5.54
CA PHE A 163 1.11 13.93 -6.79
C PHE A 163 0.31 12.64 -6.65
N LEU A 164 -0.96 12.68 -7.02
CA LEU A 164 -1.86 11.52 -7.00
C LEU A 164 -2.38 11.28 -8.43
N TYR A 165 -1.95 10.17 -9.01
CA TYR A 165 -2.27 9.74 -10.38
C TYR A 165 -3.40 8.73 -10.43
#